data_d8e6f3d0df2e88fa81b306fffaec0302
#
_entry.id   d8e6f3d0df2e88fa81b306fffaec0302
#
_cell.length_a   1.000
_cell.length_b   1.000
_cell.length_c   1.000
_cell.angle_alpha   90.00
_cell.angle_beta   90.00
_cell.angle_gamma   90.00
#
_symmetry.space_group_name_H-M   'P 1'
#
loop_
_entity.id
_entity.type
_entity.pdbx_description
1 polymer ?
#
loop_
_entity_poly.entity_id
_entity_poly.type
_entity_poly.pdbx_seq_one_letter_code
_entity_poly.pdbx_strand_id
1 'polypeptide(L)'
;MQFTDTVTIEGTRIRDDGYLVVDAKVARTGIQRYLGSEVGRPDLAVVDVYRPESEVFTTDAMASFAHRPVTDDHPKSAVTADNWKQLSVGQTDGEIKRDGDFLRIPLMVADAATIQKVQAGKRELSAGYTCDLKWEPGTTPDGLKYDAVQTNIRANHVAIVTRGRAGSDVRIGDDADKWGTAPITTAHDKETSMTTRNVMVDGLSVETTDAGAQAITKLLADRKTLEDKLREQDQENDKKLKAKDAEVSAIQAKLDDATSKVLTSDAISKLVADRVALEAK
;
A
#
# COMPACT_ATOMS: atom_id res chain seq x y z
N MET A 1 16.52 0.62 -19.39
CA MET A 1 15.21 0.86 -18.73
C MET A 1 15.25 0.31 -17.31
N GLN A 2 14.36 0.77 -16.45
CA GLN A 2 14.24 0.35 -15.05
C GLN A 2 12.98 -0.48 -14.89
N PHE A 3 13.08 -1.61 -14.17
CA PHE A 3 12.00 -2.56 -13.98
C PHE A 3 11.91 -3.02 -12.53
N THR A 4 10.74 -3.53 -12.14
CA THR A 4 10.49 -4.18 -10.85
C THR A 4 9.82 -5.53 -11.07
N ASP A 5 10.06 -6.48 -10.15
CA ASP A 5 9.45 -7.80 -10.14
C ASP A 5 9.13 -8.20 -8.68
N THR A 6 7.99 -8.84 -8.44
CA THR A 6 7.47 -9.06 -7.09
C THR A 6 7.28 -10.55 -6.79
N VAL A 7 7.70 -10.98 -5.61
CA VAL A 7 7.57 -12.35 -5.08
C VAL A 7 7.26 -12.28 -3.58
N THR A 8 6.57 -13.30 -3.05
CA THR A 8 6.22 -13.36 -1.63
C THR A 8 7.36 -13.97 -0.80
N ILE A 9 7.63 -13.39 0.37
CA ILE A 9 8.62 -13.88 1.34
C ILE A 9 8.08 -15.11 2.06
N GLU A 10 8.84 -16.22 2.02
CA GLU A 10 8.60 -17.44 2.77
C GLU A 10 9.82 -17.77 3.66
N GLY A 11 9.62 -18.55 4.73
CA GLY A 11 10.74 -19.08 5.51
C GLY A 11 11.54 -18.02 6.30
N THR A 12 10.87 -17.05 6.90
CA THR A 12 11.52 -16.02 7.73
C THR A 12 12.01 -16.56 9.07
N ARG A 13 13.19 -16.10 9.53
CA ARG A 13 13.78 -16.40 10.82
C ARG A 13 14.29 -15.11 11.48
N ILE A 14 13.98 -14.94 12.78
CA ILE A 14 14.60 -13.90 13.59
C ILE A 14 15.84 -14.51 14.28
N ARG A 15 16.96 -13.81 14.20
CA ARG A 15 18.21 -14.15 14.89
C ARG A 15 18.18 -13.64 16.34
N ASP A 16 19.12 -14.10 17.16
CA ASP A 16 19.23 -13.69 18.57
C ASP A 16 19.54 -12.18 18.72
N ASP A 17 20.18 -11.58 17.70
CA ASP A 17 20.44 -10.14 17.62
C ASP A 17 19.24 -9.32 17.11
N GLY A 18 18.10 -9.98 16.86
CA GLY A 18 16.86 -9.36 16.42
C GLY A 18 16.74 -9.16 14.90
N TYR A 19 17.76 -9.51 14.11
CA TYR A 19 17.71 -9.38 12.66
C TYR A 19 16.81 -10.43 12.03
N LEU A 20 16.05 -10.00 11.03
CA LEU A 20 15.25 -10.91 10.20
C LEU A 20 16.12 -11.42 9.05
N VAL A 21 16.19 -12.75 8.89
CA VAL A 21 16.85 -13.42 7.77
C VAL A 21 15.81 -14.17 6.98
N VAL A 22 15.92 -14.13 5.67
CA VAL A 22 15.05 -14.85 4.77
C VAL A 22 15.84 -15.39 3.58
N ASP A 23 15.47 -16.55 3.10
CA ASP A 23 15.99 -17.13 1.88
C ASP A 23 14.91 -16.98 0.80
N ALA A 24 15.07 -15.98 -0.04
CA ALA A 24 14.01 -15.42 -0.85
C ALA A 24 14.18 -15.65 -2.34
N LYS A 25 13.09 -15.89 -3.04
CA LYS A 25 13.01 -15.78 -4.50
C LYS A 25 12.80 -14.30 -4.84
N VAL A 26 13.58 -13.74 -5.77
CA VAL A 26 13.57 -12.28 -6.02
C VAL A 26 13.39 -11.89 -7.48
N ALA A 27 13.59 -12.80 -8.41
CA ALA A 27 13.38 -12.56 -9.84
C ALA A 27 12.96 -13.86 -10.51
N ARG A 28 12.20 -13.79 -11.58
CA ARG A 28 11.75 -14.96 -12.35
C ARG A 28 12.03 -14.82 -13.84
N THR A 29 12.06 -15.94 -14.55
CA THR A 29 12.04 -16.02 -16.02
C THR A 29 10.62 -15.91 -16.56
N GLY A 30 10.45 -15.93 -17.86
CA GLY A 30 9.16 -15.98 -18.55
C GLY A 30 8.67 -14.64 -19.06
N ILE A 31 7.43 -14.60 -19.52
CA ILE A 31 6.82 -13.38 -20.05
C ILE A 31 6.30 -12.50 -18.91
N GLN A 32 6.52 -11.21 -19.07
CA GLN A 32 6.00 -10.16 -18.21
C GLN A 32 5.30 -9.13 -19.08
N ARG A 33 4.11 -8.74 -18.66
CA ARG A 33 3.26 -7.82 -19.40
C ARG A 33 3.35 -6.42 -18.81
N TYR A 34 3.58 -5.43 -19.67
CA TYR A 34 3.71 -4.02 -19.31
C TYR A 34 2.78 -3.14 -20.12
N LEU A 35 2.50 -1.95 -19.65
CA LEU A 35 1.87 -0.94 -20.50
C LEU A 35 2.88 -0.44 -21.53
N GLY A 36 2.43 -0.28 -22.76
CA GLY A 36 3.30 0.20 -23.84
C GLY A 36 3.92 1.58 -23.54
N SER A 37 3.16 2.48 -22.91
CA SER A 37 3.65 3.80 -22.50
C SER A 37 4.84 3.73 -21.53
N GLU A 38 4.88 2.71 -20.66
CA GLU A 38 5.92 2.56 -19.64
C GLU A 38 7.22 1.97 -20.22
N VAL A 39 7.11 1.22 -21.31
CA VAL A 39 8.25 0.59 -21.98
C VAL A 39 8.67 1.32 -23.26
N GLY A 40 8.20 2.57 -23.45
CA GLY A 40 8.58 3.43 -24.59
C GLY A 40 7.82 3.13 -25.88
N ARG A 41 6.68 2.44 -25.81
CA ARG A 41 5.80 2.12 -26.94
C ARG A 41 4.35 2.57 -26.66
N PRO A 42 4.11 3.91 -26.56
CA PRO A 42 2.77 4.44 -26.29
C PRO A 42 1.76 4.16 -27.41
N ASP A 43 2.21 3.70 -28.55
CA ASP A 43 1.41 3.21 -29.66
C ASP A 43 0.77 1.83 -29.40
N LEU A 44 1.29 1.09 -28.41
CA LEU A 44 0.76 -0.20 -27.97
C LEU A 44 0.07 -0.06 -26.61
N ALA A 45 -1.11 -0.65 -26.47
CA ALA A 45 -1.79 -0.66 -25.18
C ALA A 45 -1.03 -1.50 -24.15
N VAL A 46 -0.54 -2.67 -24.59
CA VAL A 46 0.17 -3.65 -23.78
C VAL A 46 1.33 -4.23 -24.59
N VAL A 47 2.41 -4.56 -23.89
CA VAL A 47 3.62 -5.19 -24.45
C VAL A 47 3.97 -6.42 -23.62
N ASP A 48 4.09 -7.55 -24.27
CA ASP A 48 4.56 -8.79 -23.66
C ASP A 48 6.10 -8.86 -23.80
N VAL A 49 6.79 -8.78 -22.66
CA VAL A 49 8.26 -8.77 -22.62
C VAL A 49 8.75 -10.09 -22.07
N TYR A 50 9.56 -10.78 -22.87
CA TYR A 50 10.17 -12.04 -22.49
C TYR A 50 11.47 -11.82 -21.75
N ARG A 51 11.60 -12.50 -20.61
CA ARG A 51 12.84 -12.57 -19.82
C ARG A 51 13.36 -14.00 -19.86
N PRO A 52 14.27 -14.31 -20.81
CA PRO A 52 14.76 -15.67 -20.99
C PRO A 52 15.70 -16.11 -19.88
N GLU A 53 15.78 -17.41 -19.65
CA GLU A 53 16.73 -18.01 -18.72
C GLU A 53 18.17 -17.61 -19.03
N SER A 54 18.50 -17.54 -20.31
CA SER A 54 19.83 -17.16 -20.79
C SER A 54 20.26 -15.75 -20.40
N GLU A 55 19.32 -14.88 -19.98
CA GLU A 55 19.63 -13.53 -19.50
C GLU A 55 19.57 -13.45 -17.96
N VAL A 56 18.58 -14.11 -17.34
CA VAL A 56 18.40 -14.09 -15.86
C VAL A 56 19.55 -14.82 -15.18
N PHE A 57 19.95 -15.98 -15.71
CA PHE A 57 20.95 -16.84 -15.07
C PHE A 57 22.36 -16.69 -15.63
N THR A 58 22.64 -15.60 -16.33
CA THR A 58 24.03 -15.26 -16.65
C THR A 58 24.83 -14.98 -15.38
N THR A 59 26.09 -15.29 -15.37
CA THR A 59 26.99 -14.99 -14.24
C THR A 59 26.92 -13.54 -13.83
N ASP A 60 26.88 -12.65 -14.80
CA ASP A 60 26.82 -11.19 -14.56
C ASP A 60 25.49 -10.72 -13.97
N ALA A 61 24.37 -11.23 -14.49
CA ALA A 61 23.05 -10.90 -13.96
C ALA A 61 22.92 -11.41 -12.52
N MET A 62 23.26 -12.67 -12.27
CA MET A 62 23.26 -13.25 -10.94
C MET A 62 24.17 -12.48 -9.98
N ALA A 63 25.44 -12.26 -10.35
CA ALA A 63 26.38 -11.52 -9.52
C ALA A 63 25.91 -10.08 -9.23
N SER A 64 25.11 -9.48 -10.12
CA SER A 64 24.56 -8.15 -9.89
C SER A 64 23.60 -8.06 -8.71
N PHE A 65 23.02 -9.16 -8.29
CA PHE A 65 22.11 -9.23 -7.12
C PHE A 65 22.85 -9.38 -5.78
N ALA A 66 24.16 -9.68 -5.81
CA ALA A 66 24.95 -9.83 -4.60
C ALA A 66 25.13 -8.50 -3.87
N HIS A 67 25.02 -8.55 -2.53
CA HIS A 67 25.28 -7.41 -1.64
C HIS A 67 24.49 -6.15 -1.99
N ARG A 68 23.28 -6.31 -2.51
CA ARG A 68 22.41 -5.16 -2.81
C ARG A 68 21.64 -4.70 -1.60
N PRO A 69 21.38 -3.37 -1.50
CA PRO A 69 20.51 -2.84 -0.45
C PRO A 69 19.13 -3.46 -0.50
N VAL A 70 18.59 -3.78 0.67
CA VAL A 70 17.16 -4.05 0.87
C VAL A 70 16.51 -2.74 1.32
N THR A 71 15.38 -2.38 0.72
CA THR A 71 14.66 -1.12 1.00
C THR A 71 13.25 -1.39 1.51
N ASP A 72 12.68 -0.47 2.28
CA ASP A 72 11.28 -0.47 2.68
C ASP A 72 10.48 0.36 1.66
N ASP A 73 9.83 -0.32 0.72
CA ASP A 73 9.31 0.15 -0.55
C ASP A 73 10.39 0.53 -1.59
N HIS A 74 9.95 0.68 -2.86
CA HIS A 74 10.84 1.17 -3.91
C HIS A 74 11.18 2.64 -3.68
N PRO A 75 12.46 3.01 -3.71
CA PRO A 75 12.86 4.41 -3.60
C PRO A 75 12.53 5.16 -4.90
N LYS A 76 12.46 6.49 -4.82
CA LYS A 76 12.21 7.36 -5.99
C LYS A 76 13.35 7.35 -7.00
N SER A 77 14.56 7.02 -6.56
CA SER A 77 15.78 6.97 -7.38
C SER A 77 16.57 5.71 -7.08
N ALA A 78 17.48 5.34 -7.96
CA ALA A 78 18.40 4.23 -7.72
C ALA A 78 19.14 4.40 -6.39
N VAL A 79 19.34 3.30 -5.67
CA VAL A 79 20.17 3.30 -4.47
C VAL A 79 21.65 3.38 -4.91
N THR A 80 22.37 4.34 -4.35
CA THR A 80 23.77 4.62 -4.64
C THR A 80 24.58 4.77 -3.32
N ALA A 81 25.88 4.92 -3.41
CA ALA A 81 26.72 5.19 -2.26
C ALA A 81 26.35 6.49 -1.51
N ASP A 82 25.72 7.44 -2.19
CA ASP A 82 25.36 8.74 -1.62
C ASP A 82 24.06 8.70 -0.78
N ASN A 83 23.13 7.80 -1.12
CA ASN A 83 21.79 7.76 -0.51
C ASN A 83 21.46 6.46 0.22
N TRP A 84 22.33 5.44 0.19
CA TRP A 84 22.03 4.13 0.77
C TRP A 84 21.71 4.17 2.27
N LYS A 85 22.34 5.07 3.03
CA LYS A 85 22.14 5.20 4.48
C LYS A 85 20.72 5.58 4.86
N GLN A 86 20.04 6.32 4.01
CA GLN A 86 18.64 6.73 4.21
C GLN A 86 17.64 5.71 3.71
N LEU A 87 18.04 4.86 2.76
CA LEU A 87 17.13 3.99 2.02
C LEU A 87 17.26 2.52 2.42
N SER A 88 18.46 2.08 2.82
CA SER A 88 18.72 0.68 3.12
C SER A 88 18.24 0.30 4.52
N VAL A 89 17.44 -0.75 4.60
CA VAL A 89 16.97 -1.40 5.85
C VAL A 89 17.63 -2.76 6.06
N GLY A 90 18.46 -3.19 5.10
CA GLY A 90 19.16 -4.48 5.09
C GLY A 90 19.96 -4.68 3.81
N GLN A 91 20.38 -5.91 3.58
CA GLN A 91 21.14 -6.26 2.38
C GLN A 91 20.91 -7.70 1.96
N THR A 92 21.13 -7.98 0.67
CA THR A 92 21.19 -9.33 0.14
C THR A 92 22.55 -9.95 0.42
N ASP A 93 22.61 -11.29 0.47
CA ASP A 93 23.85 -12.05 0.57
C ASP A 93 24.56 -12.17 -0.80
N GLY A 94 25.78 -12.71 -0.79
CA GLY A 94 26.53 -13.07 -1.98
C GLY A 94 26.18 -14.44 -2.56
N GLU A 95 25.45 -15.28 -1.83
CA GLU A 95 25.08 -16.63 -2.26
C GLU A 95 23.81 -16.61 -3.11
N ILE A 96 23.98 -16.49 -4.42
CA ILE A 96 22.88 -16.42 -5.37
C ILE A 96 22.74 -17.75 -6.09
N LYS A 97 21.54 -18.32 -6.08
CA LYS A 97 21.25 -19.63 -6.68
C LYS A 97 20.08 -19.56 -7.65
N ARG A 98 20.11 -20.42 -8.65
CA ARG A 98 18.94 -20.74 -9.45
C ARG A 98 18.04 -21.71 -8.66
N ASP A 99 16.75 -21.45 -8.60
CA ASP A 99 15.72 -22.32 -8.05
C ASP A 99 14.55 -22.41 -9.04
N GLY A 100 14.61 -23.37 -9.94
CA GLY A 100 13.70 -23.50 -11.07
C GLY A 100 13.76 -22.27 -11.97
N ASP A 101 12.64 -21.58 -12.12
CA ASP A 101 12.52 -20.35 -12.89
C ASP A 101 12.89 -19.09 -12.10
N PHE A 102 13.26 -19.23 -10.84
CA PHE A 102 13.54 -18.11 -9.94
C PHE A 102 15.02 -17.97 -9.61
N LEU A 103 15.37 -16.74 -9.31
CA LEU A 103 16.62 -16.37 -8.66
C LEU A 103 16.38 -16.36 -7.14
N ARG A 104 17.13 -17.18 -6.41
CA ARG A 104 17.05 -17.31 -4.96
C ARG A 104 18.24 -16.65 -4.29
N ILE A 105 17.97 -15.80 -3.30
CA ILE A 105 18.99 -15.00 -2.62
C ILE A 105 18.65 -14.92 -1.13
N PRO A 106 19.56 -15.31 -0.23
CA PRO A 106 19.42 -14.97 1.17
C PRO A 106 19.51 -13.45 1.35
N LEU A 107 18.72 -12.90 2.25
CA LEU A 107 18.79 -11.49 2.61
C LEU A 107 18.57 -11.30 4.11
N MET A 108 19.07 -10.19 4.61
CA MET A 108 18.94 -9.79 6.00
C MET A 108 18.27 -8.40 6.07
N VAL A 109 17.33 -8.25 6.98
CA VAL A 109 16.76 -6.97 7.38
C VAL A 109 17.22 -6.65 8.79
N ALA A 110 17.84 -5.48 8.97
CA ALA A 110 18.39 -5.01 10.24
C ALA A 110 17.53 -3.94 10.93
N ASP A 111 16.67 -3.26 10.18
CA ASP A 111 15.81 -2.20 10.71
C ASP A 111 14.59 -2.79 11.46
N ALA A 112 14.50 -2.48 12.76
CA ALA A 112 13.45 -3.00 13.63
C ALA A 112 12.03 -2.61 13.19
N ALA A 113 11.85 -1.38 12.67
CA ALA A 113 10.55 -0.91 12.20
C ALA A 113 10.10 -1.67 10.96
N THR A 114 11.00 -1.94 10.03
CA THR A 114 10.72 -2.75 8.83
C THR A 114 10.45 -4.21 9.20
N ILE A 115 11.19 -4.79 10.16
CA ILE A 115 10.94 -6.15 10.67
C ILE A 115 9.51 -6.27 11.21
N GLN A 116 9.05 -5.29 12.00
CA GLN A 116 7.67 -5.26 12.48
C GLN A 116 6.65 -5.20 11.34
N LYS A 117 6.90 -4.44 10.27
CA LYS A 117 6.03 -4.40 9.09
C LYS A 117 5.97 -5.76 8.38
N VAL A 118 7.11 -6.46 8.27
CA VAL A 118 7.15 -7.82 7.69
C VAL A 118 6.35 -8.80 8.54
N GLN A 119 6.47 -8.73 9.86
CA GLN A 119 5.69 -9.54 10.80
C GLN A 119 4.19 -9.21 10.75
N ALA A 120 3.83 -7.95 10.51
CA ALA A 120 2.46 -7.48 10.32
C ALA A 120 1.87 -7.82 8.93
N GLY A 121 2.64 -8.46 8.04
CA GLY A 121 2.16 -8.95 6.75
C GLY A 121 2.71 -8.25 5.49
N LYS A 122 3.61 -7.29 5.61
CA LYS A 122 4.33 -6.71 4.47
C LYS A 122 5.44 -7.67 4.02
N ARG A 123 5.08 -8.69 3.20
CA ARG A 123 5.94 -9.85 2.92
C ARG A 123 6.27 -10.05 1.44
N GLU A 124 6.01 -9.10 0.60
CA GLU A 124 6.38 -9.22 -0.80
C GLU A 124 7.74 -8.57 -1.06
N LEU A 125 8.53 -9.23 -1.90
CA LEU A 125 9.79 -8.69 -2.38
C LEU A 125 9.65 -8.29 -3.84
N SER A 126 10.23 -7.15 -4.17
CA SER A 126 10.29 -6.64 -5.54
C SER A 126 11.73 -6.26 -5.88
N ALA A 127 12.29 -6.90 -6.89
CA ALA A 127 13.62 -6.55 -7.37
C ALA A 127 13.55 -5.26 -8.19
N GLY A 128 14.36 -4.27 -7.83
CA GLY A 128 14.63 -3.09 -8.66
C GLY A 128 15.90 -3.31 -9.50
N TYR A 129 15.77 -3.28 -10.82
CA TYR A 129 16.87 -3.56 -11.74
C TYR A 129 16.79 -2.70 -13.01
N THR A 130 17.88 -2.63 -13.73
CA THR A 130 17.95 -2.07 -15.09
C THR A 130 18.12 -3.19 -16.09
N CYS A 131 17.59 -3.02 -17.29
CA CYS A 131 17.86 -3.89 -18.43
C CYS A 131 17.74 -3.12 -19.74
N ASP A 132 18.18 -3.72 -20.82
CA ASP A 132 17.91 -3.29 -22.18
C ASP A 132 16.73 -4.06 -22.74
N LEU A 133 15.88 -3.38 -23.52
CA LEU A 133 14.81 -4.03 -24.28
C LEU A 133 15.22 -4.16 -25.73
N LYS A 134 15.26 -5.40 -26.22
CA LYS A 134 15.37 -5.70 -27.65
C LYS A 134 13.99 -5.91 -28.22
N TRP A 135 13.57 -5.06 -29.14
CA TRP A 135 12.28 -5.12 -29.82
C TRP A 135 12.33 -6.14 -30.96
N GLU A 136 12.34 -7.39 -30.59
CA GLU A 136 12.40 -8.55 -31.46
C GLU A 136 11.26 -9.50 -31.11
N PRO A 137 10.09 -9.35 -31.75
CA PRO A 137 8.95 -10.24 -31.49
C PRO A 137 9.31 -11.70 -31.76
N GLY A 138 8.80 -12.59 -30.93
CA GLY A 138 9.09 -14.00 -31.08
C GLY A 138 8.11 -14.88 -30.30
N THR A 139 8.53 -16.14 -30.11
CA THR A 139 7.75 -17.14 -29.36
C THR A 139 8.68 -17.85 -28.37
N THR A 140 8.24 -17.99 -27.13
CA THR A 140 8.96 -18.76 -26.11
C THR A 140 9.00 -20.24 -26.44
N PRO A 141 9.87 -21.04 -25.77
CA PRO A 141 9.85 -22.49 -25.92
C PRO A 141 8.48 -23.14 -25.64
N ASP A 142 7.69 -22.52 -24.75
CA ASP A 142 6.33 -22.97 -24.37
C ASP A 142 5.24 -22.47 -25.30
N GLY A 143 5.60 -21.83 -26.42
CA GLY A 143 4.64 -21.38 -27.45
C GLY A 143 3.96 -20.03 -27.19
N LEU A 144 4.37 -19.29 -26.15
CA LEU A 144 3.82 -17.97 -25.86
C LEU A 144 4.48 -16.88 -26.71
N LYS A 145 3.71 -15.95 -27.26
CA LYS A 145 4.20 -14.84 -28.06
C LYS A 145 4.69 -13.71 -27.16
N TYR A 146 5.74 -13.01 -27.62
CA TYR A 146 6.24 -11.80 -26.98
C TYR A 146 6.65 -10.75 -28.02
N ASP A 147 6.69 -9.48 -27.58
CA ASP A 147 7.00 -8.32 -28.42
C ASP A 147 8.47 -7.88 -28.29
N ALA A 148 9.05 -8.09 -27.11
CA ALA A 148 10.41 -7.68 -26.80
C ALA A 148 11.09 -8.67 -25.84
N VAL A 149 12.42 -8.59 -25.76
CA VAL A 149 13.24 -9.41 -24.87
C VAL A 149 14.04 -8.52 -23.93
N GLN A 150 14.04 -8.84 -22.61
CA GLN A 150 14.95 -8.23 -21.65
C GLN A 150 16.34 -8.82 -21.77
N THR A 151 17.35 -7.95 -21.87
CA THR A 151 18.76 -8.33 -21.91
C THR A 151 19.57 -7.45 -20.97
N ASN A 152 20.78 -7.86 -20.65
CA ASN A 152 21.70 -7.08 -19.80
C ASN A 152 21.11 -6.67 -18.44
N ILE A 153 20.50 -7.62 -17.75
CA ILE A 153 19.84 -7.39 -16.45
C ILE A 153 20.88 -7.04 -15.38
N ARG A 154 20.65 -5.95 -14.64
CA ARG A 154 21.54 -5.49 -13.56
C ARG A 154 20.71 -5.01 -12.37
N ALA A 155 20.78 -5.72 -11.26
CA ALA A 155 20.08 -5.38 -10.03
C ALA A 155 20.63 -4.11 -9.38
N ASN A 156 19.76 -3.33 -8.77
CA ASN A 156 20.10 -2.16 -7.97
C ASN A 156 19.75 -2.35 -6.49
N HIS A 157 18.54 -2.81 -6.20
CA HIS A 157 18.04 -3.05 -4.83
C HIS A 157 16.97 -4.15 -4.82
N VAL A 158 16.62 -4.61 -3.62
CA VAL A 158 15.44 -5.44 -3.38
C VAL A 158 14.54 -4.70 -2.41
N ALA A 159 13.32 -4.38 -2.81
CA ALA A 159 12.35 -3.70 -1.99
C ALA A 159 11.42 -4.70 -1.28
N ILE A 160 11.13 -4.44 0.01
CA ILE A 160 10.03 -5.08 0.74
C ILE A 160 8.80 -4.21 0.48
N VAL A 161 7.79 -4.77 -0.20
CA VAL A 161 6.61 -4.02 -0.62
C VAL A 161 5.36 -4.54 0.07
N THR A 162 4.41 -3.65 0.29
CA THR A 162 3.06 -4.07 0.67
C THR A 162 2.49 -4.79 -0.54
N ARG A 163 1.76 -5.90 -0.33
CA ARG A 163 1.19 -6.74 -1.39
C ARG A 163 0.71 -5.85 -2.51
N GLY A 164 1.41 -5.92 -3.64
CA GLY A 164 1.01 -5.21 -4.84
C GLY A 164 -0.45 -5.54 -5.09
N ARG A 165 -1.26 -4.55 -5.28
CA ARG A 165 -2.66 -4.72 -5.67
C ARG A 165 -2.66 -5.41 -7.02
N ALA A 166 -2.48 -6.73 -6.99
CA ALA A 166 -2.64 -7.60 -8.14
C ALA A 166 -4.14 -7.71 -8.41
N GLY A 167 -4.67 -6.74 -9.12
CA GLY A 167 -5.99 -6.75 -9.70
C GLY A 167 -5.93 -6.01 -11.02
N SER A 168 -6.75 -6.40 -11.98
CA SER A 168 -6.91 -5.80 -13.31
C SER A 168 -7.19 -4.28 -13.31
N ASP A 169 -7.30 -3.68 -12.13
CA ASP A 169 -7.59 -2.26 -11.89
C ASP A 169 -6.42 -1.49 -11.27
N VAL A 170 -5.18 -1.97 -11.38
CA VAL A 170 -4.01 -1.16 -11.03
C VAL A 170 -3.93 -0.01 -12.00
N ARG A 171 -4.60 1.06 -11.62
CA ARG A 171 -4.51 2.33 -12.32
C ARG A 171 -3.15 2.93 -12.05
N ILE A 172 -2.44 3.13 -13.11
CA ILE A 172 -1.38 4.09 -13.28
C ILE A 172 -1.92 5.43 -12.79
N GLY A 173 -1.49 5.87 -11.64
CA GLY A 173 -1.90 7.17 -11.13
C GLY A 173 -1.16 7.55 -9.87
N ASP A 174 -1.00 6.60 -8.96
CA ASP A 174 -0.48 6.89 -7.63
C ASP A 174 1.00 6.47 -7.42
N ASP A 175 1.61 5.75 -8.37
CA ASP A 175 2.98 5.23 -8.26
C ASP A 175 4.00 5.89 -9.22
N ALA A 176 3.62 6.97 -9.91
CA ALA A 176 4.52 7.71 -10.83
C ALA A 176 5.80 8.23 -10.17
N ASP A 177 5.85 8.26 -8.85
CA ASP A 177 6.99 8.68 -8.05
C ASP A 177 7.91 7.53 -7.60
N LYS A 178 7.61 6.27 -7.95
CA LYS A 178 8.42 5.10 -7.58
C LYS A 178 9.41 4.72 -8.68
N TRP A 179 10.49 4.07 -8.27
CA TRP A 179 11.53 3.64 -9.17
C TRP A 179 11.10 2.41 -9.99
N GLY A 180 11.13 2.51 -11.31
CA GLY A 180 10.96 1.39 -12.24
C GLY A 180 9.51 1.08 -12.64
N THR A 181 9.39 0.32 -13.71
CA THR A 181 8.15 -0.17 -14.32
C THR A 181 7.83 -1.57 -13.81
N ALA A 182 6.62 -1.79 -13.28
CA ALA A 182 6.16 -3.08 -12.81
C ALA A 182 5.32 -3.81 -13.88
N PRO A 183 5.41 -5.15 -13.98
CA PRO A 183 4.54 -5.92 -14.87
C PRO A 183 3.07 -5.81 -14.46
N ILE A 184 2.19 -5.81 -15.45
CA ILE A 184 0.75 -5.96 -15.23
C ILE A 184 0.50 -7.41 -14.82
N THR A 185 -0.04 -7.63 -13.63
CA THR A 185 -0.47 -8.96 -13.19
C THR A 185 -1.85 -9.24 -13.79
N THR A 186 -1.93 -10.07 -14.83
CA THR A 186 -3.21 -10.55 -15.32
C THR A 186 -3.62 -11.81 -14.57
N ALA A 187 -4.91 -12.00 -14.35
CA ALA A 187 -5.46 -13.17 -13.69
C ALA A 187 -5.13 -14.51 -14.41
N HIS A 188 -4.49 -14.44 -15.57
CA HIS A 188 -4.15 -15.59 -16.42
C HIS A 188 -2.85 -16.32 -16.01
N ASP A 189 -2.02 -15.71 -15.15
CA ASP A 189 -0.74 -16.32 -14.70
C ASP A 189 -0.92 -17.36 -13.58
N LYS A 190 -2.15 -17.73 -13.25
CA LYS A 190 -2.48 -18.77 -12.25
C LYS A 190 -3.46 -19.81 -12.81
N GLU A 191 -3.16 -20.43 -13.93
CA GLU A 191 -3.80 -21.71 -14.25
C GLU A 191 -3.14 -22.88 -13.48
N THR A 192 -3.35 -22.88 -12.18
CA THR A 192 -3.57 -24.12 -11.43
C THR A 192 -5.06 -24.15 -11.15
N SER A 193 -5.75 -25.20 -11.52
CA SER A 193 -7.21 -25.42 -11.44
C SER A 193 -7.84 -24.80 -10.19
N MET A 194 -8.29 -23.55 -10.28
CA MET A 194 -9.04 -22.91 -9.19
C MET A 194 -10.53 -23.10 -9.49
N THR A 195 -11.21 -23.83 -8.62
CA THR A 195 -12.67 -23.81 -8.53
C THR A 195 -13.12 -22.36 -8.29
N THR A 196 -13.84 -21.81 -9.26
CA THR A 196 -14.51 -20.51 -9.12
C THR A 196 -15.89 -20.70 -8.50
N ARG A 197 -16.36 -19.73 -7.75
CA ARG A 197 -17.74 -19.66 -7.25
C ARG A 197 -18.26 -18.22 -7.32
N ASN A 198 -19.58 -18.11 -7.37
CA ASN A 198 -20.25 -16.82 -7.40
C ASN A 198 -20.51 -16.29 -5.99
N VAL A 199 -20.18 -15.02 -5.75
CA VAL A 199 -20.52 -14.28 -4.53
C VAL A 199 -21.40 -13.10 -4.90
N MET A 200 -22.47 -12.89 -4.13
CA MET A 200 -23.36 -11.74 -4.32
C MET A 200 -22.78 -10.51 -3.59
N VAL A 201 -22.59 -9.42 -4.33
CA VAL A 201 -22.16 -8.12 -3.81
C VAL A 201 -23.16 -7.07 -4.28
N ASP A 202 -23.89 -6.49 -3.37
CA ASP A 202 -24.91 -5.45 -3.64
C ASP A 202 -25.87 -5.81 -4.80
N GLY A 203 -26.27 -7.11 -4.86
CA GLY A 203 -27.19 -7.62 -5.88
C GLY A 203 -26.52 -8.08 -7.19
N LEU A 204 -25.21 -7.92 -7.34
CA LEU A 204 -24.43 -8.40 -8.47
C LEU A 204 -23.80 -9.75 -8.16
N SER A 205 -23.89 -10.70 -9.10
CA SER A 205 -23.19 -11.98 -9.01
C SER A 205 -21.77 -11.81 -9.53
N VAL A 206 -20.77 -11.94 -8.63
CA VAL A 206 -19.35 -11.84 -8.96
C VAL A 206 -18.74 -13.23 -8.93
N GLU A 207 -18.24 -13.69 -10.06
CA GLU A 207 -17.46 -14.93 -10.15
C GLU A 207 -16.05 -14.70 -9.61
N THR A 208 -15.62 -15.52 -8.65
CA THR A 208 -14.31 -15.36 -8.01
C THR A 208 -13.79 -16.70 -7.49
N THR A 209 -12.49 -16.76 -7.17
CA THR A 209 -11.87 -17.93 -6.53
C THR A 209 -12.39 -18.12 -5.11
N ASP A 210 -12.20 -19.31 -4.52
CA ASP A 210 -12.56 -19.56 -3.12
C ASP A 210 -11.92 -18.56 -2.14
N ALA A 211 -10.65 -18.22 -2.35
CA ALA A 211 -9.96 -17.20 -1.57
C ALA A 211 -10.56 -15.80 -1.76
N GLY A 212 -10.89 -15.44 -3.00
CA GLY A 212 -11.58 -14.20 -3.31
C GLY A 212 -12.98 -14.13 -2.69
N ALA A 213 -13.72 -15.21 -2.73
CA ALA A 213 -15.03 -15.31 -2.10
C ALA A 213 -14.98 -15.13 -0.59
N GLN A 214 -13.99 -15.73 0.09
CA GLN A 214 -13.77 -15.55 1.52
C GLN A 214 -13.40 -14.10 1.85
N ALA A 215 -12.52 -13.48 1.06
CA ALA A 215 -12.13 -12.08 1.23
C ALA A 215 -13.32 -11.12 1.06
N ILE A 216 -14.12 -11.31 0.02
CA ILE A 216 -15.33 -10.52 -0.24
C ILE A 216 -16.33 -10.68 0.92
N THR A 217 -16.58 -11.91 1.36
CA THR A 217 -17.49 -12.19 2.48
C THR A 217 -17.03 -11.50 3.76
N LYS A 218 -15.73 -11.54 4.04
CA LYS A 218 -15.15 -10.85 5.20
C LYS A 218 -15.32 -9.33 5.09
N LEU A 219 -15.00 -8.74 3.94
CA LEU A 219 -15.15 -7.30 3.72
C LEU A 219 -16.59 -6.83 3.86
N LEU A 220 -17.57 -7.61 3.38
CA LEU A 220 -18.99 -7.30 3.55
C LEU A 220 -19.40 -7.36 5.03
N ALA A 221 -18.88 -8.32 5.79
CA ALA A 221 -19.13 -8.42 7.24
C ALA A 221 -18.47 -7.25 8.00
N ASP A 222 -17.25 -6.89 7.66
CA ASP A 222 -16.53 -5.76 8.26
C ASP A 222 -17.26 -4.43 7.94
N ARG A 223 -17.71 -4.24 6.69
CA ARG A 223 -18.53 -3.08 6.29
C ARG A 223 -19.79 -2.98 7.13
N LYS A 224 -20.55 -4.06 7.25
CA LYS A 224 -21.77 -4.09 8.07
C LYS A 224 -21.49 -3.73 9.53
N THR A 225 -20.41 -4.27 10.09
CA THR A 225 -20.01 -3.95 11.47
C THR A 225 -19.69 -2.46 11.65
N LEU A 226 -19.04 -1.84 10.66
CA LEU A 226 -18.72 -0.42 10.68
C LEU A 226 -20.00 0.44 10.52
N GLU A 227 -20.91 0.04 9.65
CA GLU A 227 -22.20 0.71 9.47
C GLU A 227 -23.04 0.67 10.77
N ASP A 228 -23.06 -0.47 11.45
CA ASP A 228 -23.78 -0.62 12.74
C ASP A 228 -23.13 0.27 13.83
N LYS A 229 -21.80 0.29 13.93
CA LYS A 229 -21.08 1.18 14.88
C LYS A 229 -21.31 2.65 14.56
N LEU A 230 -21.34 3.04 13.30
CA LEU A 230 -21.63 4.41 12.90
C LEU A 230 -23.03 4.81 13.34
N ARG A 231 -24.01 3.94 13.11
CA ARG A 231 -25.40 4.17 13.54
C ARG A 231 -25.53 4.31 15.07
N GLU A 232 -24.83 3.48 15.83
CA GLU A 232 -24.79 3.59 17.29
C GLU A 232 -24.17 4.90 17.75
N GLN A 233 -23.08 5.32 17.12
CA GLN A 233 -22.41 6.58 17.42
C GLN A 233 -23.28 7.79 17.08
N ASP A 234 -24.00 7.76 15.96
CA ASP A 234 -24.94 8.81 15.57
C ASP A 234 -26.09 8.94 16.60
N GLN A 235 -26.64 7.80 17.04
CA GLN A 235 -27.68 7.80 18.09
C GLN A 235 -27.17 8.34 19.43
N GLU A 236 -25.92 8.03 19.79
CA GLU A 236 -25.32 8.58 21.02
C GLU A 236 -25.04 10.08 20.87
N ASN A 237 -24.58 10.54 19.74
CA ASN A 237 -24.36 11.94 19.44
C ASN A 237 -25.68 12.72 19.46
N ASP A 238 -26.74 12.17 18.89
CA ASP A 238 -28.08 12.79 18.94
C ASP A 238 -28.58 12.94 20.37
N LYS A 239 -28.38 11.93 21.23
CA LYS A 239 -28.71 12.02 22.65
C LYS A 239 -27.90 13.11 23.36
N LYS A 240 -26.61 13.18 23.10
CA LYS A 240 -25.72 14.22 23.66
C LYS A 240 -26.14 15.61 23.20
N LEU A 241 -26.49 15.77 21.93
CA LEU A 241 -26.93 17.03 21.35
C LEU A 241 -28.23 17.50 22.02
N LYS A 242 -29.26 16.65 22.15
CA LYS A 242 -30.48 16.96 22.82
C LYS A 242 -30.28 17.34 24.30
N ALA A 243 -29.37 16.67 25.00
CA ALA A 243 -29.01 17.02 26.37
C ALA A 243 -28.38 18.42 26.46
N LYS A 244 -27.49 18.73 25.53
CA LYS A 244 -26.86 20.05 25.45
C LYS A 244 -27.84 21.15 25.08
N ASP A 245 -28.78 20.91 24.19
CA ASP A 245 -29.83 21.86 23.83
C ASP A 245 -30.72 22.18 25.05
N ALA A 246 -31.03 21.17 25.86
CA ALA A 246 -31.76 21.37 27.11
C ALA A 246 -30.95 22.18 28.13
N GLU A 247 -29.63 21.92 28.28
CA GLU A 247 -28.76 22.73 29.15
C GLU A 247 -28.68 24.18 28.66
N VAL A 248 -28.52 24.41 27.37
CA VAL A 248 -28.50 25.76 26.77
C VAL A 248 -29.82 26.49 27.05
N SER A 249 -30.95 25.82 26.84
CA SER A 249 -32.27 26.41 27.12
C SER A 249 -32.44 26.78 28.59
N ALA A 250 -31.98 25.95 29.52
CA ALA A 250 -32.03 26.20 30.95
C ALA A 250 -31.11 27.38 31.36
N ILE A 251 -29.92 27.48 30.75
CA ILE A 251 -28.99 28.59 30.98
C ILE A 251 -29.57 29.89 30.42
N GLN A 252 -30.20 29.86 29.25
CA GLN A 252 -30.84 31.03 28.65
C GLN A 252 -31.98 31.56 29.54
N ALA A 253 -32.83 30.66 30.04
CA ALA A 253 -33.88 31.04 30.96
C ALA A 253 -33.37 31.70 32.26
N LYS A 254 -32.25 31.19 32.80
CA LYS A 254 -31.60 31.80 33.98
C LYS A 254 -30.99 33.16 33.64
N LEU A 255 -30.42 33.32 32.45
CA LEU A 255 -29.87 34.60 32.00
C LEU A 255 -30.99 35.64 31.83
N ASP A 256 -32.09 35.26 31.21
CA ASP A 256 -33.26 36.14 31.02
C ASP A 256 -33.84 36.58 32.37
N ASP A 257 -33.98 35.66 33.34
CA ASP A 257 -34.42 35.97 34.71
C ASP A 257 -33.43 36.93 35.43
N ALA A 258 -32.13 36.64 35.34
CA ALA A 258 -31.11 37.51 35.93
C ALA A 258 -31.09 38.89 35.29
N THR A 259 -31.23 38.96 33.96
CA THR A 259 -31.24 40.21 33.22
C THR A 259 -32.48 41.05 33.57
N SER A 260 -33.63 40.39 33.77
CA SER A 260 -34.87 41.07 34.20
C SER A 260 -34.78 41.71 35.59
N LYS A 261 -33.89 41.18 36.44
CA LYS A 261 -33.65 41.68 37.82
C LYS A 261 -32.59 42.76 37.89
N VAL A 262 -31.86 42.99 36.80
CA VAL A 262 -30.85 44.07 36.75
C VAL A 262 -31.59 45.41 36.67
N LEU A 263 -31.38 46.25 37.69
CA LEU A 263 -31.90 47.60 37.66
C LEU A 263 -31.23 48.39 36.52
N THR A 264 -32.04 48.98 35.67
CA THR A 264 -31.52 49.86 34.61
C THR A 264 -30.88 51.09 35.26
N SER A 265 -29.99 51.76 34.55
CA SER A 265 -29.31 53.00 34.97
C SER A 265 -30.35 54.03 35.39
N ASP A 266 -31.47 54.12 34.68
CA ASP A 266 -32.57 55.03 34.96
C ASP A 266 -33.35 54.70 36.27
N ALA A 267 -33.53 53.38 36.50
CA ALA A 267 -34.16 52.93 37.75
C ALA A 267 -33.25 53.18 38.96
N ILE A 268 -31.98 53.00 38.84
CA ILE A 268 -31.01 53.35 39.90
C ILE A 268 -30.99 54.86 40.14
N SER A 269 -30.93 55.66 39.09
CA SER A 269 -30.94 57.13 39.21
C SER A 269 -32.20 57.63 39.90
N LYS A 270 -33.32 57.03 39.59
CA LYS A 270 -34.62 57.37 40.26
C LYS A 270 -34.62 56.97 41.74
N LEU A 271 -34.15 55.76 42.08
CA LEU A 271 -34.00 55.29 43.45
C LEU A 271 -33.10 56.21 44.28
N VAL A 272 -32.00 56.64 43.71
CA VAL A 272 -31.05 57.58 44.32
C VAL A 272 -31.74 58.94 44.56
N ALA A 273 -32.42 59.47 43.56
CA ALA A 273 -33.14 60.75 43.69
C ALA A 273 -34.25 60.68 44.76
N ASP A 274 -35.04 59.60 44.78
CA ASP A 274 -36.06 59.35 45.76
C ASP A 274 -35.49 59.24 47.18
N ARG A 275 -34.33 58.61 47.33
CA ARG A 275 -33.65 58.51 48.64
C ARG A 275 -33.12 59.87 49.12
N VAL A 276 -32.48 60.61 48.25
CA VAL A 276 -32.02 62.01 48.59
C VAL A 276 -33.17 62.88 48.98
N ALA A 277 -34.30 62.80 48.31
CA ALA A 277 -35.53 63.60 48.66
C ALA A 277 -36.14 63.19 50.00
N LEU A 278 -35.98 61.94 50.42
CA LEU A 278 -36.46 61.47 51.76
C LEU A 278 -35.51 61.89 52.88
N GLU A 279 -34.22 61.98 52.66
CA GLU A 279 -33.19 62.39 53.63
C GLU A 279 -33.18 63.93 53.83
N ALA A 280 -33.76 64.68 52.91
CA ALA A 280 -33.90 66.15 52.95
C ALA A 280 -35.14 66.66 53.66
N LYS A 281 -36.02 65.81 54.19
CA LYS A 281 -37.20 66.08 54.98
C LYS A 281 -36.94 65.81 56.47
#